data_69a6b78d4d3cf98913ea442b226adc6b
#
_entry.id   69a6b78d4d3cf98913ea442b226adc6b
#
_cell.length_a   1.000
_cell.length_b   1.000
_cell.length_c   1.000
_cell.angle_alpha   90.00
_cell.angle_beta   90.00
_cell.angle_gamma   90.00
#
_symmetry.space_group_name_H-M   'P 1'
#
loop_
_entity.id
_entity.type
_entity.pdbx_description
1 polymer ?
#
loop_
_entity_poly.entity_id
_entity_poly.type
_entity_poly.pdbx_seq_one_letter_code
_entity_poly.pdbx_strand_id
1 'polypeptide(L)'
;MNQSDDIASILFNNCPLDDFGGFTPNEINYLLYDTFGDKSPLQFRTDIDNQTLDQIPLFRIAEEYLKIVQRDKQIKLTPLGALPKKVLVELYDKKILLDEHIESGIVKLWREQDCISIRSARLAAQLAGLVRKANNKLNLTKKGVKLLHPENRINLFKKFFQTFTGKFDWGFNDLYPPPIGQFGWAFSVYMLYRFGDQTNPSDFYAEKYLKAFPNFISLFEHTYSTPERQFNNSYSIRTFDRFFLWFGFVTVERQKHYLDLEPDKFTGTDLVKRLFSFDE
;
A
#
# COMPACT_ATOMS: atom_id res chain seq x y z
N MET A 1 -33.30 -2.97 26.11
CA MET A 1 -32.35 -3.97 25.58
C MET A 1 -32.36 -5.12 26.56
N ASN A 2 -32.58 -6.35 26.10
CA ASN A 2 -32.70 -7.52 26.99
C ASN A 2 -31.30 -8.05 27.29
N GLN A 3 -31.07 -8.49 28.53
CA GLN A 3 -29.79 -9.06 29.00
C GLN A 3 -29.35 -10.29 28.16
N SER A 4 -30.30 -11.02 27.57
CA SER A 4 -30.02 -12.12 26.63
C SER A 4 -29.46 -11.65 25.28
N ASP A 5 -29.88 -10.48 24.77
CA ASP A 5 -29.39 -9.93 23.50
C ASP A 5 -27.96 -9.41 23.65
N ASP A 6 -27.62 -8.87 24.83
CA ASP A 6 -26.26 -8.44 25.17
C ASP A 6 -25.30 -9.62 25.25
N ILE A 7 -25.70 -10.74 25.87
CA ILE A 7 -24.89 -11.96 25.97
C ILE A 7 -24.68 -12.59 24.58
N ALA A 8 -25.71 -12.69 23.76
CA ALA A 8 -25.63 -13.25 22.41
C ALA A 8 -24.68 -12.41 21.53
N SER A 9 -24.76 -11.08 21.63
CA SER A 9 -23.87 -10.16 20.93
C SER A 9 -22.41 -10.30 21.36
N ILE A 10 -22.14 -10.43 22.67
CA ILE A 10 -20.80 -10.65 23.21
C ILE A 10 -20.23 -11.97 22.70
N LEU A 11 -21.02 -13.05 22.72
CA LEU A 11 -20.58 -14.36 22.22
C LEU A 11 -20.28 -14.32 20.73
N PHE A 12 -21.15 -13.73 19.92
CA PHE A 12 -20.95 -13.58 18.47
C PHE A 12 -19.68 -12.79 18.16
N ASN A 13 -19.46 -11.66 18.83
CA ASN A 13 -18.33 -10.78 18.58
C ASN A 13 -16.97 -11.41 18.98
N ASN A 14 -16.97 -12.49 19.73
CA ASN A 14 -15.78 -13.24 20.12
C ASN A 14 -15.71 -14.65 19.48
N CYS A 15 -16.58 -14.95 18.52
CA CYS A 15 -16.54 -16.22 17.78
C CYS A 15 -15.79 -16.03 16.45
N PRO A 16 -14.76 -16.85 16.16
CA PRO A 16 -14.07 -16.79 14.86
C PRO A 16 -15.01 -17.09 13.70
N LEU A 17 -14.85 -16.35 12.59
CA LEU A 17 -15.66 -16.50 11.39
C LEU A 17 -14.77 -16.87 10.19
N ASP A 18 -15.20 -17.85 9.40
CA ASP A 18 -14.47 -18.29 8.20
C ASP A 18 -14.33 -17.15 7.17
N ASP A 19 -15.37 -16.32 7.02
CA ASP A 19 -15.34 -15.18 6.12
C ASP A 19 -14.31 -14.13 6.52
N PHE A 20 -13.94 -14.07 7.79
CA PHE A 20 -12.86 -13.22 8.32
C PHE A 20 -11.52 -13.97 8.40
N GLY A 21 -11.41 -15.12 7.75
CA GLY A 21 -10.20 -15.91 7.74
C GLY A 21 -9.80 -16.50 9.09
N GLY A 22 -10.76 -16.65 10.01
CA GLY A 22 -10.56 -17.14 11.37
C GLY A 22 -10.55 -16.06 12.44
N PHE A 23 -10.53 -14.77 12.08
CA PHE A 23 -10.68 -13.69 13.06
C PHE A 23 -12.11 -13.57 13.56
N THR A 24 -12.24 -13.11 14.79
CA THR A 24 -13.50 -12.70 15.38
C THR A 24 -13.94 -11.32 14.83
N PRO A 25 -15.23 -10.94 14.91
CA PRO A 25 -15.68 -9.59 14.61
C PRO A 25 -14.95 -8.50 15.38
N ASN A 26 -14.59 -8.73 16.64
CA ASN A 26 -13.80 -7.78 17.43
C ASN A 26 -12.39 -7.60 16.88
N GLU A 27 -11.71 -8.67 16.51
CA GLU A 27 -10.36 -8.59 15.91
C GLU A 27 -10.38 -7.90 14.56
N ILE A 28 -11.37 -8.19 13.71
CA ILE A 28 -11.56 -7.45 12.45
C ILE A 28 -11.80 -5.96 12.72
N ASN A 29 -12.59 -5.61 13.73
CA ASN A 29 -12.80 -4.21 14.08
C ASN A 29 -11.49 -3.51 14.47
N TYR A 30 -10.63 -4.15 15.27
CA TYR A 30 -9.30 -3.61 15.57
C TYR A 30 -8.43 -3.52 14.31
N LEU A 31 -8.43 -4.56 13.47
CA LEU A 31 -7.68 -4.59 12.22
C LEU A 31 -8.08 -3.46 11.26
N LEU A 32 -9.34 -3.05 11.26
CA LEU A 32 -9.88 -1.99 10.40
C LEU A 32 -9.66 -0.58 10.95
N TYR A 33 -9.90 -0.37 12.24
CA TYR A 33 -10.02 0.96 12.83
C TYR A 33 -8.90 1.33 13.79
N ASP A 34 -8.18 0.35 14.33
CA ASP A 34 -7.01 0.53 15.20
C ASP A 34 -5.89 -0.44 14.82
N THR A 35 -5.58 -0.48 13.51
CA THR A 35 -4.70 -1.48 12.87
C THR A 35 -3.33 -1.62 13.54
N PHE A 36 -2.82 -0.57 14.15
CA PHE A 36 -1.50 -0.57 14.81
C PHE A 36 -1.60 -0.43 16.33
N GLY A 37 -2.80 -0.59 16.90
CA GLY A 37 -3.04 -0.60 18.34
C GLY A 37 -2.69 -1.96 18.97
N ASP A 38 -2.54 -1.96 20.28
CA ASP A 38 -2.09 -3.14 21.03
C ASP A 38 -3.04 -4.35 20.95
N LYS A 39 -4.32 -4.11 20.60
CA LYS A 39 -5.34 -5.16 20.46
C LYS A 39 -5.52 -5.63 19.01
N SER A 40 -4.82 -5.02 18.06
CA SER A 40 -4.90 -5.45 16.68
C SER A 40 -4.16 -6.76 16.47
N PRO A 41 -4.73 -7.72 15.73
CA PRO A 41 -4.02 -8.94 15.37
C PRO A 41 -2.73 -8.69 14.61
N LEU A 42 -2.65 -7.59 13.83
CA LEU A 42 -1.46 -7.22 13.10
C LEU A 42 -0.51 -6.39 13.97
N GLN A 43 0.71 -6.91 14.18
CA GLN A 43 1.77 -6.21 14.89
C GLN A 43 3.02 -6.07 14.02
N PHE A 44 3.73 -4.93 14.13
CA PHE A 44 5.08 -4.84 13.58
C PHE A 44 6.02 -5.71 14.40
N ARG A 45 6.81 -6.53 13.73
CA ARG A 45 7.88 -7.26 14.39
C ARG A 45 8.89 -6.31 15.06
N THR A 46 9.48 -6.77 16.12
CA THR A 46 10.48 -6.00 16.90
C THR A 46 11.90 -6.13 16.35
N ASP A 47 12.15 -7.16 15.54
CA ASP A 47 13.44 -7.55 14.98
C ASP A 47 13.64 -7.10 13.51
N ILE A 48 12.86 -6.12 13.05
CA ILE A 48 13.03 -5.53 11.71
C ILE A 48 14.44 -4.90 11.62
N ASP A 49 15.20 -5.31 10.60
CA ASP A 49 16.55 -4.82 10.35
C ASP A 49 16.65 -3.97 9.07
N ASN A 50 17.82 -3.37 8.85
CA ASN A 50 18.07 -2.55 7.67
C ASN A 50 18.05 -3.37 6.37
N GLN A 51 18.47 -4.65 6.41
CA GLN A 51 18.44 -5.52 5.24
C GLN A 51 17.01 -5.81 4.79
N THR A 52 16.08 -5.95 5.72
CA THR A 52 14.64 -6.06 5.43
C THR A 52 14.13 -4.77 4.77
N LEU A 53 14.48 -3.60 5.31
CA LEU A 53 14.04 -2.32 4.77
C LEU A 53 14.61 -2.04 3.38
N ASP A 54 15.81 -2.56 3.06
CA ASP A 54 16.43 -2.44 1.73
C ASP A 54 15.67 -3.19 0.64
N GLN A 55 14.81 -4.11 1.00
CA GLN A 55 13.99 -4.88 0.08
C GLN A 55 12.61 -4.24 -0.21
N ILE A 56 12.30 -3.07 0.38
CA ILE A 56 11.01 -2.38 0.22
C ILE A 56 11.14 -1.24 -0.80
N PRO A 57 10.76 -1.43 -2.08
CA PRO A 57 11.06 -0.48 -3.15
C PRO A 57 10.48 0.92 -2.89
N LEU A 58 9.18 1.04 -2.55
CA LEU A 58 8.55 2.34 -2.36
C LEU A 58 9.13 3.11 -1.18
N PHE A 59 9.50 2.41 -0.11
CA PHE A 59 10.18 3.04 1.03
C PHE A 59 11.56 3.56 0.64
N ARG A 60 12.34 2.81 -0.14
CA ARG A 60 13.64 3.24 -0.66
C ARG A 60 13.50 4.48 -1.54
N ILE A 61 12.49 4.55 -2.40
CA ILE A 61 12.21 5.76 -3.21
C ILE A 61 11.93 6.95 -2.29
N ALA A 62 11.10 6.76 -1.26
CA ALA A 62 10.80 7.82 -0.29
C ALA A 62 12.06 8.27 0.48
N GLU A 63 12.90 7.34 0.90
CA GLU A 63 14.18 7.59 1.58
C GLU A 63 15.15 8.40 0.70
N GLU A 64 15.33 7.99 -0.56
CA GLU A 64 16.16 8.69 -1.53
C GLU A 64 15.62 10.08 -1.86
N TYR A 65 14.30 10.21 -2.02
CA TYR A 65 13.66 11.50 -2.16
C TYR A 65 13.97 12.44 -0.98
N LEU A 66 13.84 11.96 0.26
CA LEU A 66 14.16 12.73 1.46
C LEU A 66 15.64 13.14 1.52
N LYS A 67 16.56 12.25 1.12
CA LYS A 67 18.01 12.53 1.01
C LYS A 67 18.29 13.64 -0.01
N ILE A 68 17.60 13.63 -1.16
CA ILE A 68 17.72 14.71 -2.15
C ILE A 68 17.22 16.04 -1.58
N VAL A 69 16.06 16.05 -0.89
CA VAL A 69 15.55 17.28 -0.24
C VAL A 69 16.54 17.77 0.82
N GLN A 70 17.20 16.88 1.58
CA GLN A 70 18.21 17.24 2.57
C GLN A 70 19.46 17.83 1.92
N ARG A 71 20.01 17.18 0.89
CA ARG A 71 21.20 17.61 0.14
C ARG A 71 21.02 19.00 -0.47
N ASP A 72 19.87 19.19 -1.15
CA ASP A 72 19.58 20.43 -1.88
C ASP A 72 18.98 21.52 -0.99
N LYS A 73 18.77 21.21 0.31
CA LYS A 73 18.11 22.06 1.33
C LYS A 73 16.66 22.39 1.00
N GLN A 74 16.35 22.61 -0.27
CA GLN A 74 15.00 22.89 -0.78
C GLN A 74 14.89 22.44 -2.24
N ILE A 75 13.72 21.93 -2.63
CA ILE A 75 13.38 21.66 -4.03
C ILE A 75 12.32 22.63 -4.48
N LYS A 76 12.62 23.45 -5.50
CA LYS A 76 11.62 24.32 -6.15
C LYS A 76 10.73 23.47 -7.04
N LEU A 77 9.44 23.49 -6.79
CA LEU A 77 8.45 22.78 -7.61
C LEU A 77 8.20 23.52 -8.93
N THR A 78 7.70 22.78 -9.92
CA THR A 78 7.18 23.38 -11.16
C THR A 78 5.97 24.29 -10.86
N PRO A 79 5.53 25.14 -11.80
CA PRO A 79 4.31 25.95 -11.60
C PRO A 79 3.08 25.12 -11.22
N LEU A 80 2.99 23.88 -11.71
CA LEU A 80 1.91 22.92 -11.40
C LEU A 80 2.10 22.20 -10.07
N GLY A 81 3.14 22.52 -9.29
CA GLY A 81 3.39 21.91 -7.99
C GLY A 81 4.00 20.49 -8.03
N ALA A 82 4.55 20.10 -9.16
CA ALA A 82 5.22 18.82 -9.37
C ALA A 82 6.73 18.91 -9.17
N LEU A 83 7.41 17.77 -8.97
CA LEU A 83 8.87 17.73 -8.95
C LEU A 83 9.46 18.18 -10.30
N PRO A 84 10.59 18.93 -10.28
CA PRO A 84 11.30 19.27 -11.51
C PRO A 84 11.89 17.99 -12.14
N LYS A 85 11.95 17.97 -13.47
CA LYS A 85 12.44 16.83 -14.25
C LYS A 85 13.80 16.30 -13.78
N LYS A 86 14.73 17.18 -13.39
CA LYS A 86 16.05 16.78 -12.89
C LYS A 86 15.95 15.86 -11.68
N VAL A 87 15.11 16.19 -10.70
CA VAL A 87 14.91 15.39 -9.49
C VAL A 87 14.19 14.09 -9.79
N LEU A 88 13.21 14.15 -10.71
CA LEU A 88 12.47 12.97 -11.14
C LEU A 88 13.39 11.94 -11.82
N VAL A 89 14.22 12.39 -12.77
CA VAL A 89 15.19 11.53 -13.47
C VAL A 89 16.21 10.98 -12.49
N GLU A 90 16.78 11.82 -11.58
CA GLU A 90 17.72 11.37 -10.57
C GLU A 90 17.16 10.25 -9.67
N LEU A 91 15.86 10.33 -9.30
CA LEU A 91 15.20 9.29 -8.52
C LEU A 91 14.98 8.03 -9.35
N TYR A 92 14.53 8.17 -10.60
CA TYR A 92 14.24 7.04 -11.47
C TYR A 92 15.50 6.29 -11.88
N ASP A 93 16.62 6.99 -12.12
CA ASP A 93 17.93 6.42 -12.48
C ASP A 93 18.54 5.53 -11.38
N LYS A 94 18.00 5.59 -10.16
CA LYS A 94 18.37 4.64 -9.09
C LYS A 94 17.82 3.23 -9.34
N LYS A 95 16.93 3.05 -10.31
CA LYS A 95 16.38 1.77 -10.74
C LYS A 95 15.79 0.93 -9.58
N ILE A 96 15.14 1.59 -8.63
CA ILE A 96 14.57 0.93 -7.44
C ILE A 96 13.26 0.24 -7.78
N LEU A 97 12.38 0.91 -8.52
CA LEU A 97 11.12 0.39 -9.00
C LEU A 97 10.94 0.85 -10.43
N LEU A 98 11.00 -0.08 -11.35
CA LEU A 98 10.92 0.21 -12.78
C LEU A 98 9.45 0.22 -13.21
N ASP A 99 9.12 1.13 -14.13
CA ASP A 99 7.82 1.19 -14.78
C ASP A 99 7.96 0.61 -16.19
N GLU A 100 7.19 -0.43 -16.50
CA GLU A 100 7.27 -1.16 -17.77
C GLU A 100 7.01 -0.24 -18.99
N HIS A 101 6.12 0.73 -18.86
CA HIS A 101 5.82 1.66 -19.95
C HIS A 101 6.95 2.66 -20.20
N ILE A 102 7.70 3.01 -19.13
CA ILE A 102 8.89 3.86 -19.25
C ILE A 102 10.04 3.06 -19.84
N GLU A 103 10.29 1.85 -19.32
CA GLU A 103 11.41 0.99 -19.78
C GLU A 103 11.21 0.54 -21.23
N SER A 104 9.99 0.27 -21.66
CA SER A 104 9.67 -0.06 -23.07
C SER A 104 9.67 1.16 -24.02
N GLY A 105 9.79 2.37 -23.46
CA GLY A 105 9.79 3.61 -24.25
C GLY A 105 8.41 4.07 -24.71
N ILE A 106 7.32 3.39 -24.31
CA ILE A 106 5.94 3.81 -24.60
C ILE A 106 5.65 5.15 -23.93
N VAL A 107 6.08 5.30 -22.67
CA VAL A 107 5.95 6.54 -21.90
C VAL A 107 7.34 7.15 -21.70
N LYS A 108 7.47 8.46 -21.98
CA LYS A 108 8.70 9.22 -21.70
C LYS A 108 8.58 9.87 -20.32
N LEU A 109 9.62 9.77 -19.50
CA LEU A 109 9.68 10.40 -18.19
C LEU A 109 9.92 11.93 -18.30
N TRP A 110 8.86 12.66 -18.54
CA TRP A 110 8.89 14.12 -18.69
C TRP A 110 8.39 14.85 -17.43
N ARG A 111 7.38 14.31 -16.81
CA ARG A 111 6.64 14.92 -15.69
C ARG A 111 6.45 13.90 -14.58
N GLU A 112 6.27 14.37 -13.35
CA GLU A 112 6.07 13.52 -12.19
C GLU A 112 4.87 12.55 -12.31
N GLN A 113 3.84 12.95 -13.03
CA GLN A 113 2.67 12.11 -13.30
C GLN A 113 2.98 10.90 -14.21
N ASP A 114 4.09 10.93 -14.93
CA ASP A 114 4.50 9.84 -15.81
C ASP A 114 5.13 8.68 -14.99
N CYS A 115 5.44 8.89 -13.69
CA CYS A 115 5.93 7.86 -12.77
C CYS A 115 5.13 7.91 -11.47
N ILE A 116 4.07 7.10 -11.41
CA ILE A 116 3.10 7.11 -10.32
C ILE A 116 3.74 6.73 -8.99
N SER A 117 4.70 5.80 -8.97
CA SER A 117 5.37 5.34 -7.74
C SER A 117 6.17 6.47 -7.07
N ILE A 118 6.95 7.24 -7.84
CA ILE A 118 7.71 8.40 -7.31
C ILE A 118 6.74 9.47 -6.79
N ARG A 119 5.68 9.75 -7.55
CA ARG A 119 4.66 10.72 -7.13
C ARG A 119 3.98 10.30 -5.83
N SER A 120 3.61 9.03 -5.71
CA SER A 120 2.98 8.48 -4.51
C SER A 120 3.92 8.51 -3.31
N ALA A 121 5.19 8.13 -3.48
CA ALA A 121 6.21 8.21 -2.42
C ALA A 121 6.38 9.65 -1.90
N ARG A 122 6.47 10.62 -2.79
CA ARG A 122 6.56 12.05 -2.41
C ARG A 122 5.32 12.52 -1.65
N LEU A 123 4.12 12.22 -2.17
CA LEU A 123 2.87 12.65 -1.52
C LEU A 123 2.69 11.99 -0.16
N ALA A 124 2.98 10.69 -0.04
CA ALA A 124 2.96 9.98 1.23
C ALA A 124 3.98 10.57 2.23
N ALA A 125 5.18 10.92 1.80
CA ALA A 125 6.19 11.58 2.64
C ALA A 125 5.71 12.96 3.13
N GLN A 126 4.99 13.73 2.30
CA GLN A 126 4.38 15.00 2.71
C GLN A 126 3.25 14.78 3.74
N LEU A 127 2.34 13.83 3.48
CA LEU A 127 1.26 13.47 4.40
C LEU A 127 1.79 12.92 5.74
N ALA A 128 2.96 12.24 5.72
CA ALA A 128 3.66 11.78 6.92
C ALA A 128 4.25 12.95 7.75
N GLY A 129 4.24 14.17 7.19
CA GLY A 129 4.83 15.35 7.81
C GLY A 129 6.36 15.33 7.79
N LEU A 130 6.98 14.58 6.88
CA LEU A 130 8.44 14.54 6.71
C LEU A 130 8.95 15.71 5.88
N VAL A 131 8.14 16.16 4.93
CA VAL A 131 8.40 17.28 4.04
C VAL A 131 7.23 18.25 4.10
N ARG A 132 7.50 19.55 4.07
CA ARG A 132 6.49 20.60 3.93
C ARG A 132 6.64 21.36 2.63
N LYS A 133 5.51 21.73 2.03
CA LYS A 133 5.47 22.69 0.91
C LYS A 133 5.23 24.08 1.46
N ALA A 134 6.11 25.03 1.11
CA ALA A 134 5.95 26.45 1.41
C ALA A 134 6.51 27.26 0.23
N ASN A 135 5.77 28.28 -0.24
CA ASN A 135 6.17 29.16 -1.35
C ASN A 135 6.64 28.37 -2.60
N ASN A 136 5.89 27.35 -2.97
CA ASN A 136 6.19 26.43 -4.07
C ASN A 136 7.56 25.73 -3.98
N LYS A 137 8.05 25.53 -2.75
CA LYS A 137 9.28 24.79 -2.43
C LYS A 137 8.99 23.71 -1.43
N LEU A 138 9.73 22.59 -1.55
CA LEU A 138 9.72 21.49 -0.61
C LEU A 138 10.93 21.56 0.29
N ASN A 139 10.72 21.39 1.59
CA ASN A 139 11.76 21.43 2.62
C ASN A 139 11.51 20.28 3.60
N LEU A 140 12.57 19.68 4.14
CA LEU A 140 12.42 18.78 5.27
C LEU A 140 11.83 19.51 6.47
N THR A 141 10.96 18.83 7.20
CA THR A 141 10.54 19.28 8.53
C THR A 141 11.57 18.88 9.59
N LYS A 142 11.46 19.41 10.80
CA LYS A 142 12.27 18.94 11.95
C LYS A 142 12.10 17.44 12.16
N LYS A 143 10.87 16.93 12.00
CA LYS A 143 10.56 15.50 12.07
C LYS A 143 11.24 14.71 10.94
N GLY A 144 11.20 15.23 9.70
CA GLY A 144 11.86 14.61 8.56
C GLY A 144 13.37 14.48 8.76
N VAL A 145 14.02 15.55 9.24
CA VAL A 145 15.45 15.53 9.57
C VAL A 145 15.76 14.49 10.65
N LYS A 146 14.98 14.47 11.74
CA LYS A 146 15.17 13.49 12.83
C LYS A 146 15.02 12.04 12.35
N LEU A 147 13.94 11.77 11.60
CA LEU A 147 13.65 10.39 11.15
C LEU A 147 14.55 9.90 10.02
N LEU A 148 15.15 10.81 9.25
CA LEU A 148 16.11 10.45 8.18
C LEU A 148 17.49 10.06 8.74
N HIS A 149 17.75 10.27 10.03
CA HIS A 149 18.99 9.83 10.67
C HIS A 149 19.05 8.29 10.67
N PRO A 150 20.21 7.66 10.35
CA PRO A 150 20.31 6.19 10.19
C PRO A 150 19.75 5.38 11.36
N GLU A 151 19.95 5.82 12.59
CA GLU A 151 19.42 5.17 13.81
C GLU A 151 17.90 5.15 13.90
N ASN A 152 17.21 6.04 13.16
CA ASN A 152 15.75 6.17 13.17
C ASN A 152 15.08 5.52 11.94
N ARG A 153 15.83 4.77 11.12
CA ARG A 153 15.36 4.25 9.85
C ARG A 153 14.09 3.39 9.97
N ILE A 154 14.02 2.55 11.00
CA ILE A 154 12.82 1.73 11.29
C ILE A 154 11.62 2.62 11.62
N ASN A 155 11.83 3.68 12.41
CA ASN A 155 10.77 4.63 12.75
C ASN A 155 10.33 5.45 11.52
N LEU A 156 11.26 5.77 10.62
CA LEU A 156 10.96 6.39 9.33
C LEU A 156 10.06 5.48 8.49
N PHE A 157 10.42 4.21 8.38
CA PHE A 157 9.62 3.21 7.67
C PHE A 157 8.22 3.08 8.28
N LYS A 158 8.12 2.82 9.59
CA LYS A 158 6.82 2.69 10.27
C LYS A 158 5.95 3.92 10.03
N LYS A 159 6.51 5.12 10.14
CA LYS A 159 5.78 6.37 9.90
C LYS A 159 5.31 6.51 8.46
N PHE A 160 6.17 6.17 7.50
CA PHE A 160 5.85 6.20 6.07
C PHE A 160 4.75 5.18 5.74
N PHE A 161 4.91 3.93 6.17
CA PHE A 161 3.96 2.83 5.95
C PHE A 161 2.58 3.13 6.52
N GLN A 162 2.50 3.53 7.80
CA GLN A 162 1.25 3.93 8.46
C GLN A 162 0.56 5.10 7.74
N THR A 163 1.34 6.01 7.15
CA THR A 163 0.77 7.13 6.39
C THR A 163 0.28 6.69 5.02
N PHE A 164 1.02 5.82 4.35
CA PHE A 164 0.63 5.28 3.05
C PHE A 164 -0.66 4.44 3.16
N THR A 165 -0.77 3.61 4.18
CA THR A 165 -1.94 2.74 4.37
C THR A 165 -3.15 3.47 4.92
N GLY A 166 -2.97 4.49 5.79
CA GLY A 166 -4.08 5.13 6.50
C GLY A 166 -4.46 6.54 6.02
N LYS A 167 -3.56 7.26 5.31
CA LYS A 167 -3.80 8.68 4.96
C LYS A 167 -3.64 9.00 3.48
N PHE A 168 -2.77 8.28 2.77
CA PHE A 168 -2.60 8.47 1.35
C PHE A 168 -3.79 7.82 0.63
N ASP A 169 -4.44 8.56 -0.25
CA ASP A 169 -5.59 8.06 -1.02
C ASP A 169 -5.10 7.15 -2.15
N TRP A 170 -5.41 5.85 -2.06
CA TRP A 170 -5.03 4.87 -3.09
C TRP A 170 -5.79 5.07 -4.40
N GLY A 171 -6.97 5.68 -4.35
CA GLY A 171 -7.78 6.04 -5.51
C GLY A 171 -7.28 7.27 -6.28
N PHE A 172 -6.26 7.94 -5.75
CA PHE A 172 -5.72 9.21 -6.24
C PHE A 172 -5.39 9.24 -7.75
N ASN A 173 -5.04 8.12 -8.38
CA ASN A 173 -4.64 8.03 -9.78
C ASN A 173 -5.53 7.08 -10.61
N ASP A 174 -6.73 6.82 -10.18
CA ASP A 174 -7.69 6.02 -10.91
C ASP A 174 -9.11 6.57 -10.76
N LEU A 175 -10.07 5.95 -11.43
CA LEU A 175 -11.46 6.38 -11.45
C LEU A 175 -12.38 5.42 -10.69
N TYR A 176 -11.82 4.47 -9.95
CA TYR A 176 -12.62 3.53 -9.17
C TYR A 176 -13.15 4.15 -7.88
N PRO A 177 -14.30 3.68 -7.39
CA PRO A 177 -14.85 4.17 -6.13
C PRO A 177 -13.84 4.03 -4.98
N PRO A 178 -13.64 5.05 -4.13
CA PRO A 178 -12.98 4.86 -2.86
C PRO A 178 -13.93 4.03 -1.95
N PRO A 179 -13.45 3.22 -1.02
CA PRO A 179 -12.07 3.01 -0.58
C PRO A 179 -11.51 1.62 -0.95
N ILE A 180 -11.87 1.05 -2.10
CA ILE A 180 -11.51 -0.33 -2.49
C ILE A 180 -10.00 -0.58 -2.32
N GLY A 181 -9.64 -1.72 -1.74
CA GLY A 181 -8.27 -2.15 -1.47
C GLY A 181 -7.62 -1.44 -0.27
N GLN A 182 -7.88 -0.15 -0.07
CA GLN A 182 -7.33 0.59 1.06
C GLN A 182 -8.09 0.30 2.36
N PHE A 183 -9.42 0.28 2.34
CA PHE A 183 -10.18 -0.21 3.49
C PHE A 183 -9.86 -1.69 3.68
N GLY A 184 -9.56 -2.11 4.90
CA GLY A 184 -9.20 -3.51 5.14
C GLY A 184 -7.87 -3.96 4.51
N TRP A 185 -6.95 -3.04 4.18
CA TRP A 185 -5.63 -3.37 3.63
C TRP A 185 -4.88 -4.40 4.49
N ALA A 186 -5.03 -4.32 5.81
CA ALA A 186 -4.39 -5.23 6.75
C ALA A 186 -4.96 -6.66 6.65
N PHE A 187 -6.25 -6.80 6.33
CA PHE A 187 -6.85 -8.09 6.01
C PHE A 187 -6.28 -8.67 4.71
N SER A 188 -6.04 -7.83 3.69
CA SER A 188 -5.36 -8.28 2.46
C SER A 188 -3.92 -8.74 2.74
N VAL A 189 -3.19 -8.05 3.63
CA VAL A 189 -1.85 -8.48 4.09
C VAL A 189 -1.93 -9.81 4.84
N TYR A 190 -2.94 -10.01 5.68
CA TYR A 190 -3.16 -11.29 6.36
C TYR A 190 -3.46 -12.43 5.38
N MET A 191 -4.29 -12.18 4.36
CA MET A 191 -4.52 -13.19 3.32
C MET A 191 -3.23 -13.54 2.57
N LEU A 192 -2.38 -12.56 2.27
CA LEU A 192 -1.07 -12.79 1.67
C LEU A 192 -0.13 -13.54 2.64
N TYR A 193 -0.15 -13.23 3.92
CA TYR A 193 0.60 -13.95 4.95
C TYR A 193 0.25 -15.44 5.00
N ARG A 194 -1.05 -15.78 4.86
CA ARG A 194 -1.55 -17.17 4.89
C ARG A 194 -1.38 -17.93 3.58
N PHE A 195 -1.61 -17.29 2.45
CA PHE A 195 -1.71 -17.95 1.16
C PHE A 195 -0.62 -17.55 0.16
N GLY A 196 0.26 -16.63 0.52
CA GLY A 196 1.27 -16.09 -0.39
C GLY A 196 2.37 -17.07 -0.78
N ASP A 197 2.56 -18.16 -0.04
CA ASP A 197 3.52 -19.22 -0.41
C ASP A 197 3.11 -19.96 -1.70
N GLN A 198 1.87 -19.78 -2.15
CA GLN A 198 1.33 -20.31 -3.40
C GLN A 198 1.16 -19.18 -4.42
N THR A 199 1.41 -19.50 -5.68
CA THR A 199 1.17 -18.57 -6.79
C THR A 199 -0.32 -18.53 -7.13
N ASN A 200 -0.95 -17.37 -6.93
CA ASN A 200 -2.39 -17.17 -7.14
C ASN A 200 -2.64 -15.89 -7.96
N PRO A 201 -3.74 -15.84 -8.74
CA PRO A 201 -4.21 -14.59 -9.34
C PRO A 201 -4.76 -13.64 -8.25
N SER A 202 -4.82 -12.35 -8.54
CA SER A 202 -5.41 -11.35 -7.62
C SER A 202 -6.88 -11.65 -7.29
N ASP A 203 -7.61 -12.27 -8.22
CA ASP A 203 -9.03 -12.64 -8.05
C ASP A 203 -9.25 -13.62 -6.89
N PHE A 204 -8.30 -14.53 -6.64
CA PHE A 204 -8.33 -15.43 -5.48
C PHE A 204 -8.41 -14.65 -4.15
N TYR A 205 -7.68 -13.56 -4.06
CA TYR A 205 -7.68 -12.70 -2.87
C TYR A 205 -8.88 -11.76 -2.85
N ALA A 206 -9.30 -11.27 -4.02
CA ALA A 206 -10.48 -10.43 -4.18
C ALA A 206 -11.76 -11.13 -3.72
N GLU A 207 -11.92 -12.42 -4.04
CA GLU A 207 -13.04 -13.24 -3.58
C GLU A 207 -13.07 -13.36 -2.04
N LYS A 208 -11.92 -13.59 -1.40
CA LYS A 208 -11.83 -13.67 0.06
C LYS A 208 -12.13 -12.31 0.71
N TYR A 209 -11.62 -11.24 0.11
CA TYR A 209 -11.90 -9.88 0.58
C TYR A 209 -13.39 -9.56 0.47
N LEU A 210 -14.07 -9.91 -0.62
CA LEU A 210 -15.51 -9.70 -0.78
C LEU A 210 -16.35 -10.54 0.17
N LYS A 211 -15.92 -11.75 0.54
CA LYS A 211 -16.59 -12.53 1.59
C LYS A 211 -16.57 -11.80 2.93
N ALA A 212 -15.42 -11.22 3.29
CA ALA A 212 -15.29 -10.45 4.52
C ALA A 212 -16.05 -9.11 4.46
N PHE A 213 -16.11 -8.48 3.29
CA PHE A 213 -16.66 -7.13 3.10
C PHE A 213 -17.64 -7.06 1.92
N PRO A 214 -18.78 -7.77 1.96
CA PRO A 214 -19.67 -7.95 0.80
C PRO A 214 -20.30 -6.65 0.30
N ASN A 215 -20.43 -5.63 1.16
CA ASN A 215 -21.05 -4.36 0.79
C ASN A 215 -20.27 -3.56 -0.26
N PHE A 216 -19.00 -3.88 -0.50
CA PHE A 216 -18.20 -3.15 -1.50
C PHE A 216 -18.68 -3.37 -2.94
N ILE A 217 -19.35 -4.47 -3.23
CA ILE A 217 -19.88 -4.73 -4.57
C ILE A 217 -20.94 -3.68 -4.96
N SER A 218 -21.71 -3.17 -3.99
CA SER A 218 -22.75 -2.18 -4.22
C SER A 218 -22.24 -0.78 -4.61
N LEU A 219 -20.94 -0.55 -4.53
CA LEU A 219 -20.32 0.70 -4.98
C LEU A 219 -20.14 0.77 -6.51
N PHE A 220 -20.37 -0.35 -7.21
CA PHE A 220 -20.19 -0.44 -8.65
C PHE A 220 -21.55 -0.58 -9.34
N GLU A 221 -21.71 0.18 -10.42
CA GLU A 221 -22.90 0.11 -11.26
C GLU A 221 -22.66 -0.79 -12.48
N HIS A 222 -23.75 -1.40 -12.97
CA HIS A 222 -23.73 -2.08 -14.27
C HIS A 222 -23.56 -1.04 -15.38
N THR A 223 -22.36 -0.97 -15.95
CA THR A 223 -22.05 -0.12 -17.10
C THR A 223 -21.62 -0.98 -18.29
N TYR A 224 -20.38 -0.80 -18.76
CA TYR A 224 -19.76 -1.66 -19.81
C TYR A 224 -19.19 -2.96 -19.24
N SER A 225 -19.15 -3.12 -17.92
CA SER A 225 -18.63 -4.28 -17.20
C SER A 225 -19.51 -4.63 -16.01
N THR A 226 -19.42 -5.87 -15.52
CA THR A 226 -20.14 -6.27 -14.30
C THR A 226 -19.50 -5.63 -13.05
N PRO A 227 -20.28 -5.39 -11.98
CA PRO A 227 -19.76 -4.91 -10.71
C PRO A 227 -18.60 -5.73 -10.17
N GLU A 228 -18.66 -7.07 -10.27
CA GLU A 228 -17.63 -8.00 -9.83
C GLU A 228 -16.32 -7.78 -10.58
N ARG A 229 -16.39 -7.65 -11.91
CA ARG A 229 -15.21 -7.40 -12.74
C ARG A 229 -14.60 -6.03 -12.45
N GLN A 230 -15.42 -5.00 -12.26
CA GLN A 230 -14.94 -3.66 -11.88
C GLN A 230 -14.26 -3.69 -10.51
N PHE A 231 -14.86 -4.41 -9.53
CA PHE A 231 -14.28 -4.61 -8.22
C PHE A 231 -12.92 -5.32 -8.32
N ASN A 232 -12.86 -6.47 -9.00
CA ASN A 232 -11.63 -7.26 -9.15
C ASN A 232 -10.51 -6.42 -9.79
N ASN A 233 -10.81 -5.66 -10.84
CA ASN A 233 -9.85 -4.77 -11.47
C ASN A 233 -9.33 -3.69 -10.51
N SER A 234 -10.23 -3.03 -9.77
CA SER A 234 -9.83 -1.98 -8.82
C SER A 234 -9.00 -2.54 -7.66
N TYR A 235 -9.40 -3.70 -7.14
CA TYR A 235 -8.67 -4.40 -6.08
C TYR A 235 -7.29 -4.86 -6.56
N SER A 236 -7.19 -5.47 -7.74
CA SER A 236 -5.93 -5.89 -8.35
C SER A 236 -4.97 -4.71 -8.51
N ILE A 237 -5.41 -3.62 -9.13
CA ILE A 237 -4.56 -2.43 -9.36
C ILE A 237 -4.08 -1.82 -8.05
N ARG A 238 -4.98 -1.63 -7.07
CA ARG A 238 -4.63 -0.93 -5.83
C ARG A 238 -3.87 -1.80 -4.86
N THR A 239 -4.31 -3.05 -4.66
CA THR A 239 -3.73 -3.95 -3.67
C THR A 239 -2.48 -4.64 -4.21
N PHE A 240 -2.52 -5.16 -5.45
CA PHE A 240 -1.41 -5.93 -5.99
C PHE A 240 -0.41 -5.06 -6.73
N ASP A 241 -0.82 -4.32 -7.79
CA ASP A 241 0.12 -3.57 -8.62
C ASP A 241 0.73 -2.35 -7.92
N ARG A 242 -0.03 -1.70 -7.01
CA ARG A 242 0.46 -0.48 -6.34
C ARG A 242 0.89 -0.72 -4.91
N PHE A 243 0.16 -1.50 -4.11
CA PHE A 243 0.54 -1.70 -2.73
C PHE A 243 1.53 -2.85 -2.59
N PHE A 244 1.15 -4.07 -2.92
CA PHE A 244 2.01 -5.22 -2.67
C PHE A 244 3.30 -5.22 -3.49
N LEU A 245 3.24 -4.94 -4.79
CA LEU A 245 4.44 -4.81 -5.62
C LEU A 245 5.33 -3.64 -5.19
N TRP A 246 4.74 -2.50 -4.88
CA TRP A 246 5.53 -1.33 -4.48
C TRP A 246 6.23 -1.52 -3.14
N PHE A 247 5.65 -2.31 -2.23
CA PHE A 247 6.29 -2.67 -0.97
C PHE A 247 7.13 -3.95 -1.06
N GLY A 248 7.20 -4.60 -2.21
CA GLY A 248 7.97 -5.82 -2.41
C GLY A 248 7.36 -7.06 -1.73
N PHE A 249 6.07 -7.01 -1.39
CA PHE A 249 5.37 -8.10 -0.72
C PHE A 249 5.05 -9.27 -1.64
N VAL A 250 5.03 -9.02 -2.95
CA VAL A 250 4.81 -10.05 -3.97
C VAL A 250 5.81 -9.91 -5.12
N THR A 251 6.04 -11.01 -5.81
CA THR A 251 6.53 -11.06 -7.19
C THR A 251 5.37 -11.32 -8.13
N VAL A 252 5.49 -10.94 -9.39
CA VAL A 252 4.45 -11.10 -10.40
C VAL A 252 4.97 -11.86 -11.61
N GLU A 253 4.17 -12.81 -12.07
CA GLU A 253 4.29 -13.46 -13.37
C GLU A 253 3.31 -12.79 -14.33
N ARG A 254 3.82 -11.82 -15.13
CA ARG A 254 3.02 -11.12 -16.13
C ARG A 254 2.76 -12.01 -17.34
N GLN A 255 1.55 -11.97 -17.87
CA GLN A 255 1.23 -12.63 -19.13
C GLN A 255 1.97 -11.99 -20.30
N LYS A 256 2.56 -12.82 -21.18
CA LYS A 256 3.44 -12.32 -22.26
C LYS A 256 2.69 -11.83 -23.49
N HIS A 257 1.43 -12.23 -23.68
CA HIS A 257 0.65 -11.88 -24.85
C HIS A 257 -0.68 -11.24 -24.45
N TYR A 258 -1.02 -10.15 -25.14
CA TYR A 258 -2.30 -9.45 -24.99
C TYR A 258 -3.53 -10.33 -25.30
N LEU A 259 -3.33 -11.47 -25.96
CA LEU A 259 -4.36 -12.47 -26.27
C LEU A 259 -4.48 -13.57 -25.21
N ASP A 260 -3.57 -13.61 -24.23
CA ASP A 260 -3.69 -14.59 -23.14
C ASP A 260 -4.80 -14.12 -22.20
N LEU A 261 -5.85 -14.92 -22.11
CA LEU A 261 -7.01 -14.63 -21.26
C LEU A 261 -6.74 -14.95 -19.77
N GLU A 262 -5.55 -15.45 -19.46
CA GLU A 262 -5.19 -15.75 -18.08
C GLU A 262 -4.79 -14.46 -17.33
N PRO A 263 -5.20 -14.31 -16.06
CA PRO A 263 -4.79 -13.18 -15.25
C PRO A 263 -3.31 -13.29 -14.82
N ASP A 264 -2.68 -12.14 -14.50
CA ASP A 264 -1.39 -12.11 -13.83
C ASP A 264 -1.43 -12.93 -12.54
N LYS A 265 -0.32 -13.61 -12.23
CA LYS A 265 -0.19 -14.45 -11.04
C LYS A 265 0.85 -13.85 -10.10
N PHE A 266 0.57 -13.91 -8.81
CA PHE A 266 1.37 -13.31 -7.76
C PHE A 266 1.81 -14.37 -6.76
N THR A 267 3.08 -14.28 -6.35
CA THR A 267 3.66 -15.09 -5.28
C THR A 267 4.15 -14.16 -4.18
N GLY A 268 3.78 -14.43 -2.93
CA GLY A 268 4.24 -13.68 -1.78
C GLY A 268 5.74 -13.83 -1.56
N THR A 269 6.37 -12.76 -1.13
CA THR A 269 7.75 -12.79 -0.64
C THR A 269 7.77 -13.02 0.88
N ASP A 270 8.93 -13.25 1.46
CA ASP A 270 9.12 -13.37 2.91
C ASP A 270 8.97 -12.04 3.66
N LEU A 271 8.93 -10.90 2.93
CA LEU A 271 8.87 -9.57 3.54
C LEU A 271 7.67 -9.36 4.46
N VAL A 272 6.50 -9.90 4.11
CA VAL A 272 5.32 -9.79 4.98
C VAL A 272 5.61 -10.46 6.31
N LYS A 273 6.18 -11.67 6.31
CA LYS A 273 6.51 -12.45 7.52
C LYS A 273 7.69 -11.84 8.31
N ARG A 274 8.56 -11.06 7.65
CA ARG A 274 9.66 -10.33 8.29
C ARG A 274 9.26 -8.98 8.87
N LEU A 275 8.17 -8.39 8.40
CA LEU A 275 7.70 -7.08 8.86
C LEU A 275 6.59 -7.19 9.89
N PHE A 276 5.75 -8.22 9.77
CA PHE A 276 4.54 -8.37 10.57
C PHE A 276 4.46 -9.73 11.25
N SER A 277 3.83 -9.76 12.42
CA SER A 277 3.25 -10.93 13.03
C SER A 277 1.74 -10.75 13.10
N PHE A 278 1.02 -11.87 13.07
CA PHE A 278 -0.40 -11.94 13.35
C PHE A 278 -0.59 -12.84 14.55
N ASP A 279 -1.26 -12.32 15.57
CA ASP A 279 -1.71 -13.11 16.71
C ASP A 279 -2.96 -13.87 16.23
N GLU A 280 -2.85 -15.22 16.18
CA GLU A 280 -3.94 -16.16 15.86
C GLU A 280 -4.56 -16.74 17.14
#